data_912e32a617604968e32ccddc1ceddffc
#
_entry.id   912e32a617604968e32ccddc1ceddffc
#
_cell.length_a   1.000
_cell.length_b   1.000
_cell.length_c   1.000
_cell.angle_alpha   90.00
_cell.angle_beta   90.00
_cell.angle_gamma   90.00
#
_symmetry.space_group_name_H-M   'P 1'
#
loop_
_entity.id
_entity.type
_entity.pdbx_description
1 polymer ?
#
loop_
_entity_poly.entity_id
_entity_poly.type
_entity_poly.pdbx_seq_one_letter_code
_entity_poly.pdbx_strand_id
1 'polypeptide(L)'
;MKKNIGLVLMVAGMVSLAACGSESNKNEVGSAADQAEVVIGLDDTFVPMGFRDKDGELTGFDIELSQAIFDLTDTKVTYQPIDWAMKEAELDNGTIDMIWNGYSKTTEREEKVLFSDTYMENLQLLVTSKSSGITEFSAMAGKKLGAQEGSSGYNTFNNEPEVLKDMVDGNDATLYASFNEAFIDLENGRIDGLLIDRVYAEYYLTSTGKLEEYN
;
A
#
# COMPACT_ATOMS: atom_id res chain seq x y z
N MET A 1 88.06 -27.45 15.20
CA MET A 1 86.80 -26.79 15.52
C MET A 1 86.00 -26.68 14.23
N LYS A 2 85.04 -27.58 14.00
CA LYS A 2 84.20 -27.59 12.79
C LYS A 2 82.73 -27.29 13.20
N LYS A 3 82.20 -26.19 12.72
CA LYS A 3 80.79 -25.82 12.90
C LYS A 3 79.96 -26.42 11.76
N ASN A 4 79.06 -27.30 12.11
CA ASN A 4 78.07 -27.79 11.18
C ASN A 4 76.89 -26.80 11.16
N ILE A 5 76.54 -26.30 9.95
CA ILE A 5 75.39 -25.49 9.70
C ILE A 5 74.35 -26.44 9.15
N GLY A 6 73.29 -26.64 9.95
CA GLY A 6 72.13 -27.40 9.51
C GLY A 6 71.18 -26.54 8.63
N LEU A 7 70.91 -27.01 7.43
CA LEU A 7 69.99 -26.41 6.50
C LEU A 7 68.53 -26.87 6.83
N VAL A 8 67.69 -25.95 7.31
CA VAL A 8 66.27 -26.21 7.55
C VAL A 8 65.53 -25.84 6.26
N LEU A 9 64.97 -26.84 5.56
CA LEU A 9 64.03 -26.63 4.45
C LEU A 9 62.66 -26.27 5.02
N MET A 10 62.23 -25.04 4.80
CA MET A 10 60.88 -24.58 5.09
C MET A 10 60.00 -24.86 3.86
N VAL A 11 59.11 -25.86 3.95
CA VAL A 11 58.07 -26.11 2.94
C VAL A 11 56.93 -25.16 3.20
N ALA A 12 56.79 -24.13 2.37
CA ALA A 12 55.66 -23.23 2.38
C ALA A 12 54.48 -23.89 1.67
N GLY A 13 53.51 -24.39 2.43
CA GLY A 13 52.23 -24.86 1.90
C GLY A 13 51.38 -23.66 1.47
N MET A 14 51.15 -23.50 0.16
CA MET A 14 50.14 -22.59 -0.37
C MET A 14 48.76 -23.18 -0.12
N VAL A 15 48.04 -22.63 0.84
CA VAL A 15 46.60 -22.87 0.96
C VAL A 15 45.92 -21.91 0.02
N SER A 16 45.42 -22.40 -1.12
CA SER A 16 44.54 -21.67 -2.02
C SER A 16 43.16 -21.60 -1.37
N LEU A 17 42.79 -20.45 -0.78
CA LEU A 17 41.42 -20.15 -0.47
C LEU A 17 40.70 -19.89 -1.82
N ALA A 18 39.93 -20.86 -2.30
CA ALA A 18 38.92 -20.64 -3.28
C ALA A 18 37.77 -19.87 -2.58
N ALA A 19 37.79 -18.55 -2.69
CA ALA A 19 36.65 -17.72 -2.39
C ALA A 19 35.60 -17.99 -3.50
N CYS A 20 34.62 -18.84 -3.23
CA CYS A 20 33.39 -18.85 -3.97
C CYS A 20 32.70 -17.52 -3.67
N GLY A 21 32.95 -16.52 -4.51
CA GLY A 21 32.13 -15.34 -4.61
C GLY A 21 30.82 -15.78 -5.24
N SER A 22 29.77 -15.94 -4.45
CA SER A 22 28.42 -15.87 -4.94
C SER A 22 28.19 -14.44 -5.40
N GLU A 23 28.40 -14.18 -6.69
CA GLU A 23 27.79 -13.03 -7.33
C GLU A 23 26.28 -13.26 -7.27
N SER A 24 25.64 -12.62 -6.30
CA SER A 24 24.18 -12.41 -6.33
C SER A 24 23.89 -11.60 -7.58
N ASN A 25 23.44 -12.27 -8.65
CA ASN A 25 22.82 -11.63 -9.79
C ASN A 25 21.54 -10.95 -9.31
N LYS A 26 21.63 -9.66 -9.01
CA LYS A 26 20.51 -8.82 -8.60
C LYS A 26 19.59 -8.40 -9.74
N ASN A 27 19.48 -9.14 -10.83
CA ASN A 27 18.70 -8.72 -12.00
C ASN A 27 17.98 -9.83 -12.76
N GLU A 28 17.57 -10.91 -12.11
CA GLU A 28 16.47 -11.72 -12.66
C GLU A 28 15.27 -11.51 -11.71
N VAL A 29 14.44 -10.55 -12.06
CA VAL A 29 13.07 -10.49 -11.54
C VAL A 29 12.36 -11.69 -12.18
N GLY A 30 12.34 -12.82 -11.47
CA GLY A 30 11.54 -13.98 -11.87
C GLY A 30 10.08 -13.56 -11.99
N SER A 31 9.38 -14.09 -12.97
CA SER A 31 7.92 -13.89 -13.06
C SER A 31 7.28 -14.42 -11.77
N ALA A 32 6.33 -13.68 -11.20
CA ALA A 32 5.55 -14.17 -10.05
C ALA A 32 4.88 -15.53 -10.35
N ALA A 33 4.61 -15.83 -11.63
CA ALA A 33 4.09 -17.11 -12.08
C ALA A 33 5.09 -18.28 -11.97
N ASP A 34 6.39 -18.00 -11.84
CA ASP A 34 7.44 -19.01 -11.67
C ASP A 34 7.75 -19.30 -10.19
N GLN A 35 7.11 -18.57 -9.26
CA GLN A 35 7.26 -18.77 -7.83
C GLN A 35 6.26 -19.80 -7.31
N ALA A 36 6.67 -20.62 -6.35
CA ALA A 36 5.78 -21.58 -5.69
C ALA A 36 4.77 -20.90 -4.75
N GLU A 37 5.10 -19.74 -4.24
CA GLU A 37 4.29 -18.94 -3.34
C GLU A 37 4.52 -17.45 -3.59
N VAL A 38 3.46 -16.65 -3.49
CA VAL A 38 3.46 -15.19 -3.61
C VAL A 38 2.79 -14.59 -2.41
N VAL A 39 3.41 -13.58 -1.80
CA VAL A 39 2.88 -12.82 -0.67
C VAL A 39 2.28 -11.51 -1.17
N ILE A 40 0.98 -11.34 -1.02
CA ILE A 40 0.25 -10.12 -1.41
C ILE A 40 0.01 -9.25 -0.18
N GLY A 41 0.54 -8.02 -0.20
CA GLY A 41 0.29 -7.00 0.81
C GLY A 41 -1.00 -6.22 0.53
N LEU A 42 -1.80 -6.00 1.58
CA LEU A 42 -3.08 -5.29 1.49
C LEU A 42 -3.46 -4.61 2.81
N ASP A 43 -4.33 -3.60 2.72
CA ASP A 43 -5.13 -3.10 3.84
C ASP A 43 -6.40 -3.96 3.94
N ASP A 44 -6.51 -4.81 4.97
CA ASP A 44 -7.62 -5.74 5.15
C ASP A 44 -8.90 -5.09 5.69
N THR A 45 -8.99 -3.77 5.59
CA THR A 45 -10.18 -2.96 5.87
C THR A 45 -10.73 -2.22 4.64
N PHE A 46 -10.09 -2.37 3.46
CA PHE A 46 -10.40 -1.60 2.26
C PHE A 46 -11.56 -2.22 1.44
N VAL A 47 -12.79 -1.95 1.86
CA VAL A 47 -13.99 -2.42 1.15
C VAL A 47 -14.18 -1.72 -0.21
N PRO A 48 -14.66 -2.41 -1.24
CA PRO A 48 -14.92 -3.86 -1.36
C PRO A 48 -13.72 -4.64 -1.93
N MET A 49 -12.52 -4.05 -1.96
CA MET A 49 -11.36 -4.61 -2.67
C MET A 49 -10.71 -5.76 -1.89
N GLY A 50 -10.30 -5.51 -0.63
CA GLY A 50 -9.76 -6.51 0.28
C GLY A 50 -10.14 -6.17 1.71
N PHE A 51 -10.93 -7.01 2.35
CA PHE A 51 -11.43 -6.72 3.69
C PHE A 51 -11.79 -8.02 4.44
N ARG A 52 -11.95 -7.89 5.78
CA ARG A 52 -12.48 -8.99 6.57
C ARG A 52 -13.99 -8.87 6.70
N ASP A 53 -14.66 -9.98 6.42
CA ASP A 53 -16.10 -10.09 6.60
C ASP A 53 -16.49 -10.19 8.09
N LYS A 54 -17.81 -10.35 8.36
CA LYS A 54 -18.35 -10.50 9.72
C LYS A 54 -17.82 -11.71 10.51
N ASP A 55 -17.31 -12.71 9.80
CA ASP A 55 -16.75 -13.95 10.39
C ASP A 55 -15.22 -13.84 10.55
N GLY A 56 -14.62 -12.71 10.13
CA GLY A 56 -13.19 -12.43 10.17
C GLY A 56 -12.41 -13.00 8.99
N GLU A 57 -13.09 -13.62 8.02
CA GLU A 57 -12.49 -14.18 6.83
C GLU A 57 -12.13 -13.07 5.83
N LEU A 58 -10.96 -13.20 5.21
CA LEU A 58 -10.49 -12.25 4.20
C LEU A 58 -11.25 -12.49 2.88
N THR A 59 -11.85 -11.44 2.34
CA THR A 59 -12.67 -11.46 1.13
C THR A 59 -12.55 -10.15 0.36
N GLY A 60 -13.16 -10.07 -0.80
CA GLY A 60 -13.26 -8.86 -1.61
C GLY A 60 -12.84 -9.09 -3.05
N PHE A 61 -13.07 -8.07 -3.87
CA PHE A 61 -12.83 -8.13 -5.30
C PHE A 61 -11.37 -8.52 -5.64
N ASP A 62 -10.40 -7.89 -5.01
CA ASP A 62 -8.99 -8.15 -5.27
C ASP A 62 -8.53 -9.51 -4.73
N ILE A 63 -9.12 -9.95 -3.62
CA ILE A 63 -8.86 -11.29 -3.06
C ILE A 63 -9.32 -12.37 -4.03
N GLU A 64 -10.55 -12.28 -4.54
CA GLU A 64 -11.12 -13.24 -5.47
C GLU A 64 -10.39 -13.19 -6.83
N LEU A 65 -10.06 -12.00 -7.32
CA LEU A 65 -9.35 -11.82 -8.59
C LEU A 65 -7.93 -12.39 -8.52
N SER A 66 -7.18 -12.07 -7.48
CA SER A 66 -5.81 -12.58 -7.32
C SER A 66 -5.78 -14.10 -7.17
N GLN A 67 -6.70 -14.67 -6.37
CA GLN A 67 -6.81 -16.11 -6.23
C GLN A 67 -7.11 -16.79 -7.57
N ALA A 68 -8.08 -16.27 -8.33
CA ALA A 68 -8.44 -16.82 -9.64
C ALA A 68 -7.30 -16.77 -10.65
N ILE A 69 -6.46 -15.73 -10.59
CA ILE A 69 -5.29 -15.60 -11.49
C ILE A 69 -4.19 -16.59 -11.10
N PHE A 70 -3.85 -16.70 -9.82
CA PHE A 70 -2.78 -17.59 -9.37
C PHE A 70 -3.18 -19.08 -9.40
N ASP A 71 -4.46 -19.40 -9.35
CA ASP A 71 -4.97 -20.77 -9.58
C ASP A 71 -4.65 -21.25 -11.01
N LEU A 72 -4.48 -20.34 -12.01
CA LEU A 72 -4.08 -20.71 -13.38
C LEU A 72 -2.63 -21.17 -13.48
N THR A 73 -1.80 -20.86 -12.51
CA THR A 73 -0.35 -21.15 -12.49
C THR A 73 0.06 -22.10 -11.37
N ASP A 74 -0.91 -22.67 -10.63
CA ASP A 74 -0.66 -23.48 -9.44
C ASP A 74 0.23 -22.78 -8.38
N THR A 75 0.21 -21.44 -8.36
CA THR A 75 0.98 -20.62 -7.43
C THR A 75 0.18 -20.40 -6.16
N LYS A 76 0.76 -20.72 -5.01
CA LYS A 76 0.12 -20.45 -3.72
C LYS A 76 0.13 -18.95 -3.42
N VAL A 77 -1.01 -18.42 -2.97
CA VAL A 77 -1.12 -17.02 -2.51
C VAL A 77 -1.20 -16.97 -0.99
N THR A 78 -0.41 -16.10 -0.39
CA THR A 78 -0.51 -15.71 1.02
C THR A 78 -0.85 -14.23 1.09
N TYR A 79 -1.87 -13.87 1.84
CA TYR A 79 -2.30 -12.49 2.04
C TYR A 79 -1.74 -11.97 3.35
N GLN A 80 -1.02 -10.85 3.29
CA GLN A 80 -0.42 -10.20 4.45
C GLN A 80 -1.04 -8.82 4.66
N PRO A 81 -1.83 -8.63 5.72
CA PRO A 81 -2.24 -7.29 6.14
C PRO A 81 -1.03 -6.43 6.49
N ILE A 82 -1.00 -5.23 5.97
CA ILE A 82 0.09 -4.26 6.18
C ILE A 82 -0.48 -2.90 6.57
N ASP A 83 0.34 -2.07 7.20
CA ASP A 83 0.08 -0.65 7.31
C ASP A 83 0.19 -0.02 5.91
N TRP A 84 -0.91 0.63 5.46
CA TRP A 84 -0.96 1.18 4.11
C TRP A 84 0.09 2.26 3.85
N ALA A 85 0.51 2.99 4.87
CA ALA A 85 1.59 3.96 4.76
C ALA A 85 2.96 3.30 4.47
N MET A 86 3.11 2.01 4.81
CA MET A 86 4.36 1.26 4.67
C MET A 86 4.44 0.39 3.41
N LYS A 87 3.41 0.35 2.57
CA LYS A 87 3.25 -0.59 1.45
C LYS A 87 4.45 -0.65 0.48
N GLU A 88 4.99 0.49 0.08
CA GLU A 88 6.15 0.53 -0.82
C GLU A 88 7.43 0.05 -0.11
N ALA A 89 7.58 0.36 1.19
CA ALA A 89 8.71 -0.11 1.99
C ALA A 89 8.66 -1.62 2.22
N GLU A 90 7.46 -2.19 2.46
CA GLU A 90 7.26 -3.63 2.59
C GLU A 90 7.57 -4.38 1.29
N LEU A 91 7.22 -3.78 0.13
CA LEU A 91 7.57 -4.31 -1.18
C LEU A 91 9.08 -4.23 -1.45
N ASP A 92 9.71 -3.08 -1.17
CA ASP A 92 11.14 -2.86 -1.43
C ASP A 92 12.04 -3.76 -0.59
N ASN A 93 11.66 -4.03 0.64
CA ASN A 93 12.44 -4.91 1.55
C ASN A 93 12.13 -6.41 1.36
N GLY A 94 11.15 -6.76 0.51
CA GLY A 94 10.78 -8.14 0.21
C GLY A 94 9.95 -8.84 1.28
N THR A 95 9.28 -8.10 2.18
CA THR A 95 8.31 -8.65 3.12
C THR A 95 7.06 -9.13 2.38
N ILE A 96 6.69 -8.43 1.30
CA ILE A 96 5.66 -8.77 0.35
C ILE A 96 6.24 -8.82 -1.06
N ASP A 97 5.65 -9.61 -1.95
CA ASP A 97 6.05 -9.73 -3.35
C ASP A 97 5.28 -8.77 -4.25
N MET A 98 4.08 -8.39 -3.85
CA MET A 98 3.26 -7.42 -4.56
C MET A 98 2.25 -6.72 -3.64
N ILE A 99 1.83 -5.51 -4.07
CA ILE A 99 0.72 -4.77 -3.50
C ILE A 99 -0.50 -5.02 -4.38
N TRP A 100 -1.59 -5.59 -3.84
CA TRP A 100 -2.82 -5.79 -4.58
C TRP A 100 -4.04 -5.45 -3.72
N ASN A 101 -4.49 -4.20 -3.83
CA ASN A 101 -5.56 -3.67 -2.98
C ASN A 101 -6.15 -2.37 -3.55
N GLY A 102 -6.59 -2.38 -4.81
CA GLY A 102 -7.05 -1.15 -5.47
C GLY A 102 -5.96 -0.06 -5.51
N TYR A 103 -4.70 -0.47 -5.63
CA TYR A 103 -3.56 0.44 -5.57
C TYR A 103 -3.53 1.39 -6.76
N SER A 104 -3.96 2.64 -6.54
CA SER A 104 -4.08 3.64 -7.59
C SER A 104 -2.73 3.97 -8.21
N LYS A 105 -2.66 3.87 -9.53
CA LYS A 105 -1.50 4.26 -10.33
C LYS A 105 -1.38 5.78 -10.38
N THR A 106 -0.24 6.31 -9.92
CA THR A 106 0.11 7.73 -9.98
C THR A 106 1.54 7.87 -10.49
N THR A 107 1.88 9.02 -11.07
CA THR A 107 3.25 9.29 -11.57
C THR A 107 4.30 9.08 -10.47
N GLU A 108 4.03 9.52 -9.25
CA GLU A 108 4.94 9.36 -8.12
C GLU A 108 5.16 7.88 -7.77
N ARG A 109 4.09 7.06 -7.82
CA ARG A 109 4.16 5.64 -7.51
C ARG A 109 4.82 4.84 -8.65
N GLU A 110 4.64 5.25 -9.91
CA GLU A 110 5.34 4.65 -11.07
C GLU A 110 6.87 4.80 -11.00
N GLU A 111 7.36 5.80 -10.28
CA GLU A 111 8.80 5.97 -10.02
C GLU A 111 9.35 4.97 -8.99
N LYS A 112 8.49 4.38 -8.17
CA LYS A 112 8.85 3.49 -7.05
C LYS A 112 8.58 2.02 -7.34
N VAL A 113 7.52 1.71 -8.08
CA VAL A 113 7.07 0.33 -8.31
C VAL A 113 6.65 0.10 -9.76
N LEU A 114 6.69 -1.16 -10.19
CA LEU A 114 6.11 -1.58 -11.46
C LEU A 114 4.62 -1.86 -11.28
N PHE A 115 3.81 -1.33 -12.21
CA PHE A 115 2.36 -1.58 -12.24
C PHE A 115 1.99 -2.60 -13.31
N SER A 116 0.91 -3.34 -13.05
CA SER A 116 0.17 -4.08 -14.08
C SER A 116 -0.58 -3.12 -15.01
N ASP A 117 -1.25 -3.67 -16.02
CA ASP A 117 -2.30 -2.93 -16.72
C ASP A 117 -3.41 -2.54 -15.73
N THR A 118 -4.06 -1.40 -15.99
CA THR A 118 -5.18 -0.92 -15.18
C THR A 118 -6.39 -1.84 -15.36
N TYR A 119 -6.91 -2.38 -14.27
CA TYR A 119 -8.10 -3.25 -14.27
C TYR A 119 -9.36 -2.54 -13.75
N MET A 120 -9.23 -1.37 -13.11
CA MET A 120 -10.34 -0.58 -12.59
C MET A 120 -9.99 0.90 -12.58
N GLU A 121 -10.97 1.76 -12.86
CA GLU A 121 -10.83 3.21 -12.70
C GLU A 121 -11.38 3.63 -11.34
N ASN A 122 -10.68 4.57 -10.70
CA ASN A 122 -11.08 5.14 -9.42
C ASN A 122 -10.90 6.67 -9.44
N LEU A 123 -11.68 7.36 -8.61
CA LEU A 123 -11.60 8.80 -8.40
C LEU A 123 -11.46 9.09 -6.92
N GLN A 124 -10.84 10.21 -6.58
CA GLN A 124 -10.84 10.74 -5.23
C GLN A 124 -12.08 11.63 -5.03
N LEU A 125 -12.79 11.40 -3.94
CA LEU A 125 -13.99 12.15 -3.56
C LEU A 125 -13.75 12.90 -2.24
N LEU A 126 -14.43 14.02 -2.09
CA LEU A 126 -14.64 14.66 -0.80
C LEU A 126 -16.02 14.25 -0.28
N VAL A 127 -16.08 13.42 0.73
CA VAL A 127 -17.33 13.01 1.39
C VAL A 127 -17.61 13.92 2.58
N THR A 128 -18.82 14.50 2.62
CA THR A 128 -19.27 15.38 3.72
C THR A 128 -20.68 15.02 4.12
N SER A 129 -21.06 15.24 5.41
CA SER A 129 -22.44 15.07 5.80
C SER A 129 -23.33 16.12 5.15
N LYS A 130 -24.50 15.75 4.63
CA LYS A 130 -25.50 16.71 4.11
C LYS A 130 -25.93 17.73 5.17
N SER A 131 -25.94 17.34 6.43
CA SER A 131 -26.26 18.25 7.54
C SER A 131 -25.23 19.36 7.76
N SER A 132 -24.00 19.19 7.26
CA SER A 132 -22.94 20.21 7.35
C SER A 132 -23.15 21.38 6.39
N GLY A 133 -23.94 21.19 5.30
CA GLY A 133 -24.11 22.15 4.23
C GLY A 133 -22.91 22.32 3.33
N ILE A 134 -21.86 21.48 3.46
CA ILE A 134 -20.68 21.47 2.62
C ILE A 134 -21.00 20.67 1.35
N THR A 135 -21.09 21.34 0.20
CA THR A 135 -21.44 20.72 -1.09
C THR A 135 -20.39 20.94 -2.17
N GLU A 136 -19.33 21.67 -1.85
CA GLU A 136 -18.22 21.97 -2.77
C GLU A 136 -16.92 22.17 -1.99
N PHE A 137 -15.77 22.04 -2.65
CA PHE A 137 -14.45 22.15 -2.01
C PHE A 137 -14.23 23.51 -1.32
N SER A 138 -14.70 24.59 -1.92
CA SER A 138 -14.57 25.94 -1.34
C SER A 138 -15.24 26.10 0.03
N ALA A 139 -16.29 25.32 0.31
CA ALA A 139 -16.99 25.31 1.61
C ALA A 139 -16.16 24.60 2.71
N MET A 140 -15.04 23.97 2.37
CA MET A 140 -14.09 23.42 3.35
C MET A 140 -13.17 24.48 3.98
N ALA A 141 -13.31 25.77 3.65
CA ALA A 141 -12.51 26.84 4.23
C ALA A 141 -12.60 26.86 5.77
N GLY A 142 -11.45 26.66 6.44
CA GLY A 142 -11.35 26.57 7.90
C GLY A 142 -11.98 25.32 8.52
N LYS A 143 -12.31 24.30 7.73
CA LYS A 143 -12.90 23.05 8.16
C LYS A 143 -11.84 21.96 8.31
N LYS A 144 -12.11 20.96 9.13
CA LYS A 144 -11.23 19.83 9.37
C LYS A 144 -11.41 18.76 8.29
N LEU A 145 -10.32 18.44 7.62
CA LEU A 145 -10.27 17.36 6.63
C LEU A 145 -9.67 16.10 7.23
N GLY A 146 -10.20 14.94 6.88
CA GLY A 146 -9.59 13.63 7.15
C GLY A 146 -9.10 12.98 5.85
N ALA A 147 -8.08 12.14 5.94
CA ALA A 147 -7.58 11.29 4.87
C ALA A 147 -6.89 10.05 5.44
N GLN A 148 -6.81 8.98 4.67
CA GLN A 148 -5.96 7.85 5.05
C GLN A 148 -4.50 8.17 4.75
N GLU A 149 -3.61 7.86 5.69
CA GLU A 149 -2.17 8.00 5.52
C GLU A 149 -1.65 7.15 4.34
N GLY A 150 -0.82 7.72 3.49
CA GLY A 150 -0.29 7.05 2.31
C GLY A 150 -1.31 6.78 1.18
N SER A 151 -2.54 7.30 1.28
CA SER A 151 -3.54 7.20 0.21
C SER A 151 -3.20 8.09 -0.99
N SER A 152 -3.75 7.76 -2.16
CA SER A 152 -3.63 8.61 -3.36
C SER A 152 -4.36 9.95 -3.18
N GLY A 153 -5.46 9.98 -2.41
CA GLY A 153 -6.15 11.21 -2.05
C GLY A 153 -5.28 12.17 -1.26
N TYR A 154 -4.57 11.67 -0.24
CA TYR A 154 -3.65 12.50 0.54
C TYR A 154 -2.45 12.98 -0.29
N ASN A 155 -1.96 12.17 -1.23
CA ASN A 155 -0.92 12.60 -2.16
C ASN A 155 -1.41 13.74 -3.07
N THR A 156 -2.60 13.60 -3.67
CA THR A 156 -3.21 14.68 -4.49
C THR A 156 -3.42 15.95 -3.68
N PHE A 157 -3.92 15.83 -2.44
CA PHE A 157 -4.08 16.95 -1.52
C PHE A 157 -2.78 17.72 -1.29
N ASN A 158 -1.65 17.03 -1.20
CA ASN A 158 -0.34 17.66 -1.02
C ASN A 158 0.22 18.24 -2.33
N ASN A 159 -0.04 17.60 -3.46
CA ASN A 159 0.51 17.98 -4.76
C ASN A 159 -0.30 19.10 -5.45
N GLU A 160 -1.58 19.26 -5.08
CA GLU A 160 -2.50 20.28 -5.60
C GLU A 160 -3.07 21.13 -4.45
N PRO A 161 -2.22 21.89 -3.74
CA PRO A 161 -2.61 22.56 -2.49
C PRO A 161 -3.74 23.56 -2.66
N GLU A 162 -3.87 24.19 -3.83
CA GLU A 162 -4.91 25.19 -4.14
C GLU A 162 -6.32 24.57 -4.17
N VAL A 163 -6.45 23.26 -4.32
CA VAL A 163 -7.76 22.59 -4.37
C VAL A 163 -8.41 22.50 -2.98
N LEU A 164 -7.66 22.08 -1.97
CA LEU A 164 -8.15 21.91 -0.60
C LEU A 164 -7.16 22.37 0.46
N LYS A 165 -5.86 22.06 0.33
CA LYS A 165 -4.88 22.22 1.38
C LYS A 165 -4.75 23.66 1.89
N ASP A 166 -4.74 24.62 0.98
CA ASP A 166 -4.57 26.04 1.32
C ASP A 166 -5.78 26.63 2.06
N MET A 167 -6.92 25.93 2.08
CA MET A 167 -8.16 26.43 2.66
C MET A 167 -8.62 25.71 3.92
N VAL A 168 -8.23 24.44 4.12
CA VAL A 168 -8.68 23.66 5.30
C VAL A 168 -8.00 24.14 6.59
N ASP A 169 -8.55 23.77 7.75
CA ASP A 169 -7.99 24.09 9.06
C ASP A 169 -6.56 23.55 9.20
N GLY A 170 -5.63 24.42 9.60
CA GLY A 170 -4.23 24.07 9.77
C GLY A 170 -3.46 23.76 8.49
N ASN A 171 -4.07 23.92 7.29
CA ASN A 171 -3.47 23.57 6.00
C ASN A 171 -2.98 22.10 5.93
N ASP A 172 -3.65 21.21 6.67
CA ASP A 172 -3.33 19.79 6.68
C ASP A 172 -4.58 18.93 6.96
N ALA A 173 -4.47 17.62 6.69
CA ALA A 173 -5.52 16.66 7.00
C ALA A 173 -5.19 15.87 8.27
N THR A 174 -6.23 15.51 9.04
CA THR A 174 -6.10 14.49 10.07
C THR A 174 -5.89 13.14 9.41
N LEU A 175 -4.79 12.47 9.71
CA LEU A 175 -4.44 11.19 9.09
C LEU A 175 -4.95 10.02 9.92
N TYR A 176 -5.45 9.00 9.22
CA TYR A 176 -5.98 7.77 9.78
C TYR A 176 -5.27 6.57 9.17
N ALA A 177 -5.12 5.50 9.93
CA ALA A 177 -4.58 4.24 9.40
C ALA A 177 -5.56 3.59 8.41
N SER A 178 -6.87 3.75 8.62
CA SER A 178 -7.91 3.20 7.75
C SER A 178 -9.02 4.20 7.46
N PHE A 179 -9.73 4.01 6.34
CA PHE A 179 -10.93 4.79 6.04
C PHE A 179 -12.08 4.51 7.03
N ASN A 180 -12.10 3.31 7.63
CA ASN A 180 -13.10 2.97 8.63
C ASN A 180 -13.00 3.88 9.87
N GLU A 181 -11.79 4.12 10.36
CA GLU A 181 -11.56 5.07 11.46
C GLU A 181 -11.93 6.50 11.08
N ALA A 182 -11.58 6.91 9.85
CA ALA A 182 -11.92 8.23 9.33
C ALA A 182 -13.43 8.45 9.22
N PHE A 183 -14.20 7.44 8.78
CA PHE A 183 -15.67 7.51 8.74
C PHE A 183 -16.29 7.63 10.13
N ILE A 184 -15.76 6.90 11.13
CA ILE A 184 -16.21 7.05 12.53
C ILE A 184 -16.05 8.49 12.99
N ASP A 185 -14.95 9.15 12.65
CA ASP A 185 -14.70 10.55 13.04
C ASP A 185 -15.55 11.53 12.22
N LEU A 186 -15.82 11.27 10.95
CA LEU A 186 -16.75 12.05 10.14
C LEU A 186 -18.19 11.96 10.70
N GLU A 187 -18.67 10.77 11.04
CA GLU A 187 -19.98 10.53 11.62
C GLU A 187 -20.17 11.22 12.97
N ASN A 188 -19.09 11.30 13.76
CA ASN A 188 -19.11 11.97 15.06
C ASN A 188 -18.78 13.48 14.98
N GLY A 189 -18.59 14.06 13.79
CA GLY A 189 -18.30 15.46 13.59
C GLY A 189 -16.93 15.90 14.13
N ARG A 190 -15.97 14.99 14.26
CA ARG A 190 -14.58 15.32 14.64
C ARG A 190 -13.79 15.85 13.43
N ILE A 191 -14.17 15.43 12.23
CA ILE A 191 -13.78 16.01 10.94
C ILE A 191 -15.05 16.45 10.21
N ASP A 192 -14.92 17.42 9.30
CA ASP A 192 -16.02 18.00 8.53
C ASP A 192 -16.14 17.39 7.15
N GLY A 193 -15.04 16.82 6.62
CA GLY A 193 -14.97 16.16 5.34
C GLY A 193 -13.90 15.08 5.31
N LEU A 194 -14.06 14.09 4.46
CA LEU A 194 -13.15 12.97 4.27
C LEU A 194 -12.77 12.87 2.79
N LEU A 195 -11.47 12.93 2.53
CA LEU A 195 -10.91 12.67 1.19
C LEU A 195 -10.67 11.17 1.04
N ILE A 196 -11.32 10.56 0.05
CA ILE A 196 -11.45 9.11 -0.01
C ILE A 196 -11.63 8.59 -1.44
N ASP A 197 -11.25 7.34 -1.65
CA ASP A 197 -11.51 6.60 -2.88
C ASP A 197 -13.02 6.40 -3.11
N ARG A 198 -13.49 6.71 -4.34
CA ARG A 198 -14.90 6.54 -4.71
C ARG A 198 -15.39 5.12 -4.49
N VAL A 199 -14.59 4.14 -4.87
CA VAL A 199 -14.95 2.72 -4.73
C VAL A 199 -15.27 2.36 -3.28
N TYR A 200 -14.48 2.88 -2.33
CA TYR A 200 -14.72 2.67 -0.91
C TYR A 200 -15.98 3.41 -0.44
N ALA A 201 -16.07 4.70 -0.73
CA ALA A 201 -17.16 5.55 -0.26
C ALA A 201 -18.53 5.04 -0.74
N GLU A 202 -18.66 4.74 -2.02
CA GLU A 202 -19.92 4.23 -2.60
C GLU A 202 -20.34 2.89 -1.99
N TYR A 203 -19.40 1.97 -1.83
CA TYR A 203 -19.69 0.68 -1.19
C TYR A 203 -20.07 0.83 0.29
N TYR A 204 -19.27 1.56 1.06
CA TYR A 204 -19.51 1.75 2.50
C TYR A 204 -20.86 2.42 2.75
N LEU A 205 -21.14 3.53 2.09
CA LEU A 205 -22.38 4.28 2.28
C LEU A 205 -23.61 3.49 1.81
N THR A 206 -23.49 2.72 0.73
CA THR A 206 -24.58 1.86 0.24
C THR A 206 -24.83 0.70 1.19
N SER A 207 -23.80 -0.02 1.60
CA SER A 207 -23.93 -1.20 2.45
C SER A 207 -24.42 -0.88 3.87
N THR A 208 -24.11 0.33 4.35
CA THR A 208 -24.58 0.83 5.66
C THR A 208 -25.92 1.55 5.57
N GLY A 209 -26.48 1.74 4.35
CA GLY A 209 -27.75 2.44 4.14
C GLY A 209 -27.68 3.95 4.35
N LYS A 210 -26.48 4.55 4.31
CA LYS A 210 -26.22 5.96 4.62
C LYS A 210 -26.00 6.85 3.39
N LEU A 211 -26.15 6.33 2.18
CA LEU A 211 -25.87 7.07 0.94
C LEU A 211 -26.62 8.40 0.85
N GLU A 212 -27.85 8.45 1.36
CA GLU A 212 -28.69 9.66 1.35
C GLU A 212 -28.31 10.70 2.44
N GLU A 213 -27.39 10.36 3.33
CA GLU A 213 -26.95 11.26 4.43
C GLU A 213 -25.72 12.08 4.07
N TYR A 214 -25.03 11.72 2.98
CA TYR A 214 -23.75 12.31 2.57
C TYR A 214 -23.83 12.93 1.16
N ASN A 215 -22.93 13.91 0.92
CA ASN A 215 -22.66 14.52 -0.38
C ASN A 215 -21.40 13.91 -0.95
#